data_749f92c65fd38c525230c00f433e615d
#
_entry.id   749f92c65fd38c525230c00f433e615d
#
_cell.length_a   1.000
_cell.length_b   1.000
_cell.length_c   1.000
_cell.angle_alpha   90.00
_cell.angle_beta   90.00
_cell.angle_gamma   90.00
#
_symmetry.space_group_name_H-M   'P 1'
#
loop_
_entity.id
_entity.type
_entity.pdbx_description
1 polymer ?
#
loop_
_entity_poly.entity_id
_entity_poly.type
_entity_poly.pdbx_seq_one_letter_code
_entity_poly.pdbx_strand_id
1 'polypeptide(L)'
;MKRILLLFATMLTVLQLMAGEPISLKDITNGAFATKRISGVNPLKGTSEYAQISSDGRQVVKYSFKTGSSTGVIFDLADAKGEQLKSFDDYQISSDGSRLLLQTNTNRIYRRSFTADFYLYDVKTKQLKKLSKDGSEQIPTFSPDGRQIAYVYQNNIYITDGESVKQVTTDGEFNKVINGLPDWVNEEEFGFNNALAWSADSKTLSWIRYDESEVKSYTLQFYKGSHPAYDMFDIYPGDYSYKYPKAGEANSKVSAWSYSLSDGTVRKYDLPLAADGYIPRIKSTFDANRIILYTMNRHQD
;
A
#
# COMPACT_ATOMS: atom_id res chain seq x y z
N MET A 1 -25.66 -63.33 25.97
CA MET A 1 -25.15 -62.14 26.73
C MET A 1 -23.68 -61.82 26.45
N LYS A 2 -22.72 -62.77 26.64
CA LYS A 2 -21.28 -62.50 26.41
C LYS A 2 -20.93 -61.99 24.98
N ARG A 3 -21.57 -62.52 23.93
CA ARG A 3 -21.33 -62.10 22.52
C ARG A 3 -21.87 -60.69 22.21
N ILE A 4 -22.96 -60.28 22.87
CA ILE A 4 -23.54 -58.93 22.71
C ILE A 4 -22.65 -57.87 23.43
N LEU A 5 -22.10 -58.24 24.60
CA LEU A 5 -21.17 -57.39 25.35
C LEU A 5 -19.87 -57.14 24.55
N LEU A 6 -19.38 -58.23 23.87
CA LEU A 6 -18.16 -58.09 23.03
C LEU A 6 -18.39 -57.18 21.80
N LEU A 7 -19.58 -57.28 21.17
CA LEU A 7 -19.95 -56.39 20.06
C LEU A 7 -20.10 -54.95 20.48
N PHE A 8 -20.68 -54.66 21.66
CA PHE A 8 -20.75 -53.32 22.21
C PHE A 8 -19.37 -52.77 22.59
N ALA A 9 -18.48 -53.58 23.16
CA ALA A 9 -17.13 -53.18 23.51
C ALA A 9 -16.30 -52.88 22.25
N THR A 10 -16.40 -53.68 21.19
CA THR A 10 -15.72 -53.39 19.91
C THR A 10 -16.31 -52.20 19.18
N MET A 11 -17.60 -51.93 19.26
CA MET A 11 -18.23 -50.77 18.67
C MET A 11 -17.84 -49.49 19.39
N LEU A 12 -17.69 -49.51 20.73
CA LEU A 12 -17.18 -48.37 21.50
C LEU A 12 -15.70 -48.05 21.20
N THR A 13 -14.86 -49.10 21.03
CA THR A 13 -13.44 -48.89 20.67
C THR A 13 -13.27 -48.40 19.24
N VAL A 14 -14.11 -48.80 18.29
CA VAL A 14 -14.09 -48.27 16.91
C VAL A 14 -14.57 -46.82 16.88
N LEU A 15 -15.57 -46.44 17.69
CA LEU A 15 -16.01 -45.06 17.81
C LEU A 15 -14.93 -44.14 18.42
N GLN A 16 -14.13 -44.64 19.37
CA GLN A 16 -13.00 -43.87 19.91
C GLN A 16 -11.85 -43.72 18.92
N LEU A 17 -11.64 -44.69 18.02
CA LEU A 17 -10.63 -44.61 16.96
C LEU A 17 -11.02 -43.67 15.81
N MET A 18 -12.29 -43.31 15.69
CA MET A 18 -12.78 -42.35 14.69
C MET A 18 -12.91 -40.90 15.23
N ALA A 19 -12.81 -40.72 16.54
CA ALA A 19 -12.70 -39.39 17.12
C ALA A 19 -11.27 -38.88 16.89
N GLY A 20 -11.10 -37.92 15.99
CA GLY A 20 -9.81 -37.25 15.83
C GLY A 20 -9.31 -36.70 17.16
N GLU A 21 -8.02 -36.48 17.28
CA GLU A 21 -7.44 -35.90 18.48
C GLU A 21 -8.11 -34.54 18.80
N PRO A 22 -8.44 -34.26 20.06
CA PRO A 22 -9.05 -32.98 20.42
C PRO A 22 -8.08 -31.85 20.14
N ILE A 23 -8.59 -30.79 19.51
CA ILE A 23 -7.83 -29.58 19.22
C ILE A 23 -7.36 -28.97 20.55
N SER A 24 -6.06 -28.85 20.74
CA SER A 24 -5.46 -28.24 21.90
C SER A 24 -5.21 -26.73 21.70
N LEU A 25 -5.15 -25.96 22.78
CA LEU A 25 -4.74 -24.56 22.71
C LEU A 25 -3.35 -24.41 22.05
N LYS A 26 -2.46 -25.35 22.30
CA LYS A 26 -1.14 -25.41 21.68
C LYS A 26 -1.21 -25.52 20.16
N ASP A 27 -2.13 -26.33 19.62
CA ASP A 27 -2.30 -26.49 18.18
C ASP A 27 -2.80 -25.20 17.52
N ILE A 28 -3.64 -24.45 18.23
CA ILE A 28 -4.12 -23.14 17.75
C ILE A 28 -2.98 -22.12 17.76
N THR A 29 -2.20 -22.05 18.83
CA THR A 29 -1.17 -21.03 19.03
C THR A 29 0.12 -21.31 18.25
N ASN A 30 0.45 -22.57 17.96
CA ASN A 30 1.64 -22.93 17.18
C ASN A 30 1.40 -23.01 15.68
N GLY A 31 0.19 -22.69 15.23
CA GLY A 31 -0.13 -22.66 13.80
C GLY A 31 -0.35 -24.01 13.15
N ALA A 32 -0.69 -25.09 13.93
CA ALA A 32 -0.94 -26.43 13.40
C ALA A 32 -2.05 -26.44 12.30
N PHE A 33 -2.99 -25.49 12.37
CA PHE A 33 -4.07 -25.31 11.40
C PHE A 33 -3.80 -24.19 10.39
N ALA A 34 -2.59 -23.62 10.36
CA ALA A 34 -2.25 -22.57 9.41
C ALA A 34 -2.36 -23.12 7.97
N THR A 35 -3.17 -22.45 7.16
CA THR A 35 -3.31 -22.82 5.74
C THR A 35 -2.07 -22.40 4.97
N LYS A 36 -1.61 -23.26 4.05
CA LYS A 36 -0.61 -22.84 3.06
C LYS A 36 -1.25 -21.80 2.15
N ARG A 37 -0.64 -20.61 2.10
CA ARG A 37 -1.09 -19.51 1.25
C ARG A 37 -0.06 -19.25 0.17
N ILE A 38 -0.53 -18.96 -1.02
CA ILE A 38 0.29 -18.34 -2.06
C ILE A 38 0.13 -16.83 -1.86
N SER A 39 1.23 -16.13 -1.59
CA SER A 39 1.25 -14.69 -1.36
C SER A 39 2.36 -14.04 -2.18
N GLY A 40 2.24 -12.73 -2.42
CA GLY A 40 3.29 -11.96 -3.07
C GLY A 40 3.47 -12.30 -4.56
N VAL A 41 2.45 -12.85 -5.23
CA VAL A 41 2.49 -13.14 -6.67
C VAL A 41 2.23 -11.87 -7.45
N ASN A 42 3.27 -11.30 -8.08
CA ASN A 42 3.19 -10.11 -8.91
C ASN A 42 3.37 -10.50 -10.39
N PRO A 43 2.28 -10.55 -11.20
CA PRO A 43 2.36 -10.89 -12.61
C PRO A 43 3.26 -9.90 -13.38
N LEU A 44 4.15 -10.42 -14.22
CA LEU A 44 4.99 -9.61 -15.09
C LEU A 44 4.24 -9.33 -16.40
N LYS A 45 4.00 -8.05 -16.67
CA LYS A 45 3.19 -7.60 -17.81
C LYS A 45 3.73 -8.14 -19.13
N GLY A 46 2.83 -8.70 -19.95
CA GLY A 46 3.17 -9.22 -21.28
C GLY A 46 3.94 -10.54 -21.28
N THR A 47 4.05 -11.22 -20.17
CA THR A 47 4.77 -12.50 -20.03
C THR A 47 3.87 -13.58 -19.41
N SER A 48 4.34 -14.83 -19.40
CA SER A 48 3.76 -15.93 -18.64
C SER A 48 4.48 -16.17 -17.29
N GLU A 49 5.08 -15.12 -16.74
CA GLU A 49 5.87 -15.15 -15.52
C GLU A 49 5.27 -14.26 -14.43
N TYR A 50 5.64 -14.52 -13.21
CA TYR A 50 5.39 -13.68 -12.05
C TYR A 50 6.66 -13.51 -11.22
N ALA A 51 6.71 -12.49 -10.40
CA ALA A 51 7.79 -12.25 -9.46
C ALA A 51 7.32 -12.43 -8.02
N GLN A 52 8.23 -12.88 -7.16
CA GLN A 52 8.04 -12.99 -5.71
C GLN A 52 9.34 -12.66 -4.99
N ILE A 53 9.22 -12.22 -3.73
CA ILE A 53 10.37 -12.16 -2.82
C ILE A 53 10.79 -13.59 -2.49
N SER A 54 12.09 -13.87 -2.50
CA SER A 54 12.66 -15.16 -2.10
C SER A 54 12.34 -15.46 -0.61
N SER A 55 12.40 -16.73 -0.25
CA SER A 55 12.07 -17.17 1.12
C SER A 55 13.01 -16.60 2.19
N ASP A 56 14.22 -16.23 1.82
CA ASP A 56 15.19 -15.57 2.69
C ASP A 56 15.07 -14.03 2.70
N GLY A 57 14.12 -13.47 1.91
CA GLY A 57 13.86 -12.02 1.84
C GLY A 57 14.94 -11.21 1.12
N ARG A 58 15.87 -11.85 0.38
CA ARG A 58 17.03 -11.17 -0.18
C ARG A 58 16.96 -10.89 -1.67
N GLN A 59 16.05 -11.55 -2.38
CA GLN A 59 15.92 -11.49 -3.83
C GLN A 59 14.49 -11.23 -4.27
N VAL A 60 14.35 -10.65 -5.47
CA VAL A 60 13.10 -10.68 -6.25
C VAL A 60 13.34 -11.66 -7.40
N VAL A 61 12.61 -12.79 -7.36
CA VAL A 61 12.80 -13.94 -8.24
C VAL A 61 11.61 -14.08 -9.17
N LYS A 62 11.89 -14.40 -10.44
CA LYS A 62 10.87 -14.72 -11.45
C LYS A 62 10.54 -16.20 -11.43
N TYR A 63 9.26 -16.49 -11.67
CA TYR A 63 8.74 -17.85 -11.76
C TYR A 63 7.80 -17.98 -12.96
N SER A 64 7.75 -19.16 -13.55
CA SER A 64 6.79 -19.49 -14.60
C SER A 64 5.43 -19.84 -14.00
N PHE A 65 4.34 -19.23 -14.47
CA PHE A 65 2.97 -19.64 -14.12
C PHE A 65 2.66 -21.09 -14.55
N LYS A 66 3.29 -21.57 -15.62
CA LYS A 66 3.06 -22.93 -16.13
C LYS A 66 3.68 -24.02 -15.25
N THR A 67 4.87 -23.78 -14.72
CA THR A 67 5.65 -24.82 -14.03
C THR A 67 5.85 -24.56 -12.54
N GLY A 68 5.66 -23.31 -12.10
CA GLY A 68 6.03 -22.88 -10.75
C GLY A 68 7.53 -22.81 -10.49
N SER A 69 8.36 -23.10 -11.51
CA SER A 69 9.82 -23.08 -11.38
C SER A 69 10.39 -21.69 -11.56
N SER A 70 11.49 -21.39 -10.86
CA SER A 70 12.24 -20.14 -11.05
C SER A 70 12.79 -20.06 -12.48
N THR A 71 12.69 -18.88 -13.07
CA THR A 71 13.19 -18.54 -14.42
C THR A 71 14.30 -17.51 -14.39
N GLY A 72 14.59 -16.92 -13.24
CA GLY A 72 15.69 -15.95 -13.07
C GLY A 72 15.50 -15.03 -11.86
N VAL A 73 16.51 -14.21 -11.62
CA VAL A 73 16.52 -13.21 -10.54
C VAL A 73 16.46 -11.83 -11.16
N ILE A 74 15.55 -10.97 -10.68
CA ILE A 74 15.44 -9.57 -11.11
C ILE A 74 16.33 -8.68 -10.23
N PHE A 75 16.31 -8.94 -8.92
CA PHE A 75 17.05 -8.18 -7.92
C PHE A 75 17.70 -9.13 -6.91
N ASP A 76 18.92 -8.81 -6.49
CA ASP A 76 19.62 -9.46 -5.39
C ASP A 76 20.34 -8.39 -4.55
N LEU A 77 20.14 -8.41 -3.24
CA LEU A 77 20.82 -7.51 -2.31
C LEU A 77 22.34 -7.59 -2.41
N ALA A 78 22.89 -8.77 -2.72
CA ALA A 78 24.34 -8.99 -2.83
C ALA A 78 24.93 -8.35 -4.10
N ASP A 79 24.13 -8.20 -5.15
CA ASP A 79 24.56 -7.71 -6.45
C ASP A 79 24.33 -6.20 -6.67
N ALA A 80 23.54 -5.58 -5.79
CA ALA A 80 23.18 -4.17 -5.89
C ALA A 80 24.42 -3.27 -5.73
N LYS A 81 24.53 -2.28 -6.60
CA LYS A 81 25.60 -1.27 -6.60
C LYS A 81 25.05 0.07 -6.13
N GLY A 82 25.90 0.89 -5.52
CA GLY A 82 25.51 2.19 -4.95
C GLY A 82 25.03 2.08 -3.51
N GLU A 83 23.80 2.45 -3.24
CA GLU A 83 23.21 2.33 -1.90
C GLU A 83 23.16 0.88 -1.42
N GLN A 84 23.31 0.68 -0.12
CA GLN A 84 23.33 -0.65 0.48
C GLN A 84 22.09 -0.85 1.34
N LEU A 85 21.34 -1.90 1.07
CA LEU A 85 20.21 -2.34 1.88
C LEU A 85 20.57 -3.62 2.65
N LYS A 86 20.14 -3.69 3.91
CA LYS A 86 20.22 -4.92 4.71
C LYS A 86 19.07 -5.88 4.41
N SER A 87 17.89 -5.31 4.16
CA SER A 87 16.65 -6.01 3.86
C SER A 87 15.68 -5.07 3.16
N PHE A 88 14.63 -5.61 2.58
CA PHE A 88 13.50 -4.86 2.04
C PHE A 88 12.19 -5.58 2.40
N ASP A 89 11.11 -4.79 2.54
CA ASP A 89 9.81 -5.27 3.00
C ASP A 89 8.90 -5.65 1.83
N ASP A 90 8.98 -4.88 0.72
CA ASP A 90 8.15 -5.05 -0.48
C ASP A 90 8.84 -4.44 -1.70
N TYR A 91 8.26 -4.64 -2.89
CA TYR A 91 8.78 -4.09 -4.14
C TYR A 91 7.67 -3.79 -5.14
N GLN A 92 7.95 -2.89 -6.06
CA GLN A 92 7.15 -2.64 -7.27
C GLN A 92 8.04 -2.73 -8.49
N ILE A 93 7.49 -3.23 -9.61
CA ILE A 93 8.21 -3.34 -10.89
C ILE A 93 7.59 -2.36 -11.87
N SER A 94 8.42 -1.59 -12.60
CA SER A 94 7.95 -0.76 -13.71
C SER A 94 7.30 -1.61 -14.80
N SER A 95 6.39 -1.02 -15.57
CA SER A 95 5.60 -1.75 -16.56
C SER A 95 6.42 -2.42 -17.66
N ASP A 96 7.62 -1.92 -17.92
CA ASP A 96 8.60 -2.46 -18.90
C ASP A 96 9.60 -3.43 -18.25
N GLY A 97 9.55 -3.62 -16.93
CA GLY A 97 10.45 -4.48 -16.17
C GLY A 97 11.86 -3.95 -15.99
N SER A 98 12.14 -2.70 -16.40
CA SER A 98 13.50 -2.13 -16.38
C SER A 98 13.91 -1.59 -15.01
N ARG A 99 12.97 -1.27 -14.16
CA ARG A 99 13.19 -0.64 -12.84
C ARG A 99 12.38 -1.32 -11.75
N LEU A 100 12.90 -1.30 -10.52
CA LEU A 100 12.17 -1.67 -9.31
C LEU A 100 12.20 -0.52 -8.31
N LEU A 101 11.11 -0.38 -7.58
CA LEU A 101 11.09 0.33 -6.29
C LEU A 101 11.14 -0.71 -5.18
N LEU A 102 12.12 -0.60 -4.31
CA LEU A 102 12.25 -1.43 -3.11
C LEU A 102 11.81 -0.61 -1.91
N GLN A 103 10.98 -1.19 -1.07
CA GLN A 103 10.43 -0.58 0.15
C GLN A 103 11.17 -1.14 1.37
N THR A 104 11.54 -0.27 2.31
CA THR A 104 12.13 -0.64 3.59
C THR A 104 11.75 0.36 4.69
N ASN A 105 12.03 0.03 5.94
CA ASN A 105 11.71 0.90 7.09
C ASN A 105 10.24 1.32 7.14
N THR A 106 9.34 0.36 6.90
CA THR A 106 7.91 0.62 6.84
C THR A 106 7.32 0.96 8.21
N ASN A 107 6.76 2.17 8.34
CA ASN A 107 6.04 2.65 9.52
C ASN A 107 4.55 2.79 9.20
N ARG A 108 3.70 1.97 9.81
CA ARG A 108 2.26 2.04 9.62
C ARG A 108 1.67 3.28 10.28
N ILE A 109 0.72 3.93 9.57
CA ILE A 109 -0.03 5.09 10.06
C ILE A 109 -1.43 4.63 10.48
N TYR A 110 -2.20 4.10 9.53
CA TYR A 110 -3.53 3.54 9.74
C TYR A 110 -3.58 2.09 9.23
N ARG A 111 -4.74 1.60 8.90
CA ARG A 111 -4.93 0.23 8.42
C ARG A 111 -4.19 -0.06 7.13
N ARG A 112 -4.08 0.91 6.21
CA ARG A 112 -3.50 0.77 4.87
C ARG A 112 -2.34 1.71 4.61
N SER A 113 -2.41 2.91 5.15
CA SER A 113 -1.38 3.93 4.99
C SER A 113 -0.15 3.63 5.82
N PHE A 114 0.98 4.00 5.29
CA PHE A 114 2.29 3.88 5.92
C PHE A 114 3.26 4.89 5.29
N THR A 115 4.31 5.21 5.99
CA THR A 115 5.53 5.80 5.43
C THR A 115 6.59 4.73 5.29
N ALA A 116 7.47 4.85 4.31
CA ALA A 116 8.62 3.98 4.16
C ALA A 116 9.76 4.70 3.43
N ASP A 117 10.94 4.14 3.50
CA ASP A 117 12.05 4.56 2.65
C ASP A 117 12.00 3.74 1.37
N PHE A 118 12.09 4.42 0.23
CA PHE A 118 12.06 3.76 -1.06
C PHE A 118 13.40 3.92 -1.79
N TYR A 119 13.76 2.88 -2.54
CA TYR A 119 14.95 2.83 -3.35
C TYR A 119 14.62 2.44 -4.77
N LEU A 120 15.15 3.19 -5.72
CA LEU A 120 15.01 2.90 -7.15
C LEU A 120 16.21 2.05 -7.61
N TYR A 121 15.91 0.90 -8.18
CA TYR A 121 16.88 -0.02 -8.76
C TYR A 121 16.74 -0.09 -10.27
N ASP A 122 17.82 0.06 -10.99
CA ASP A 122 17.92 -0.17 -12.43
C ASP A 122 18.41 -1.61 -12.69
N VAL A 123 17.58 -2.40 -13.35
CA VAL A 123 17.82 -3.84 -13.57
C VAL A 123 19.05 -4.09 -14.43
N LYS A 124 19.32 -3.23 -15.43
CA LYS A 124 20.42 -3.40 -16.38
C LYS A 124 21.77 -3.06 -15.76
N THR A 125 21.84 -1.93 -15.07
CA THR A 125 23.10 -1.44 -14.49
C THR A 125 23.34 -1.95 -13.07
N LYS A 126 22.31 -2.49 -12.44
CA LYS A 126 22.26 -2.92 -11.04
C LYS A 126 22.48 -1.75 -10.05
N GLN A 127 22.26 -0.52 -10.48
CA GLN A 127 22.38 0.65 -9.62
C GLN A 127 21.16 0.77 -8.71
N LEU A 128 21.42 0.96 -7.43
CA LEU A 128 20.45 1.22 -6.38
C LEU A 128 20.65 2.63 -5.84
N LYS A 129 19.59 3.44 -5.79
CA LYS A 129 19.59 4.82 -5.29
C LYS A 129 18.39 5.04 -4.39
N LYS A 130 18.49 5.93 -3.41
CA LYS A 130 17.31 6.41 -2.70
C LYS A 130 16.36 7.10 -3.67
N LEU A 131 15.05 6.94 -3.45
CA LEU A 131 14.02 7.61 -4.24
C LEU A 131 14.04 9.12 -3.98
N SER A 132 14.16 9.50 -2.71
CA SER A 132 14.37 10.88 -2.28
C SER A 132 15.46 10.95 -1.22
N LYS A 133 15.96 12.15 -0.95
CA LYS A 133 16.93 12.39 0.14
C LYS A 133 16.27 12.43 1.52
N ASP A 134 14.96 12.65 1.57
CA ASP A 134 14.22 12.93 2.79
C ASP A 134 13.72 11.64 3.46
N GLY A 135 13.48 10.57 2.66
CA GLY A 135 12.88 9.31 3.15
C GLY A 135 11.42 9.48 3.56
N SER A 136 10.85 8.45 4.17
CA SER A 136 9.48 8.45 4.69
C SER A 136 8.42 8.85 3.66
N GLU A 137 8.62 8.43 2.41
CA GLU A 137 7.69 8.65 1.31
C GLU A 137 6.44 7.75 1.47
N GLN A 138 5.38 8.13 0.78
CA GLN A 138 4.14 7.37 0.71
C GLN A 138 3.74 7.12 -0.75
N ILE A 139 3.18 5.94 -1.00
CA ILE A 139 2.54 5.54 -2.26
C ILE A 139 3.34 5.85 -3.55
N PRO A 140 4.65 5.61 -3.64
CA PRO A 140 5.34 5.83 -4.90
C PRO A 140 4.66 5.01 -6.01
N THR A 141 4.42 5.65 -7.14
CA THR A 141 3.63 5.08 -8.23
C THR A 141 4.32 5.37 -9.55
N PHE A 142 4.77 4.33 -10.25
CA PHE A 142 5.35 4.46 -11.59
C PHE A 142 4.33 5.03 -12.57
N SER A 143 4.80 5.90 -13.47
CA SER A 143 4.08 6.22 -14.69
C SER A 143 3.93 4.97 -15.58
N PRO A 144 2.90 4.89 -16.47
CA PRO A 144 2.70 3.75 -17.37
C PRO A 144 3.90 3.39 -18.24
N ASP A 145 4.75 4.36 -18.59
CA ASP A 145 5.99 4.14 -19.37
C ASP A 145 7.21 3.79 -18.48
N GLY A 146 7.04 3.74 -17.15
CA GLY A 146 8.09 3.41 -16.19
C GLY A 146 9.16 4.49 -15.98
N ARG A 147 9.02 5.68 -16.61
CA ARG A 147 10.07 6.72 -16.58
C ARG A 147 9.95 7.68 -15.41
N GLN A 148 8.73 7.94 -14.95
CA GLN A 148 8.46 8.84 -13.84
C GLN A 148 7.89 8.06 -12.67
N ILE A 149 8.10 8.58 -11.48
CA ILE A 149 7.54 8.08 -10.23
C ILE A 149 6.91 9.26 -9.50
N ALA A 150 5.60 9.19 -9.24
CA ALA A 150 4.93 10.13 -8.35
C ALA A 150 4.90 9.54 -6.94
N TYR A 151 5.14 10.36 -5.94
CA TYR A 151 5.06 9.97 -4.53
C TYR A 151 4.56 11.14 -3.68
N VAL A 152 4.13 10.84 -2.47
CA VAL A 152 3.73 11.85 -1.49
C VAL A 152 4.74 11.89 -0.35
N TYR A 153 5.12 13.10 0.04
CA TYR A 153 5.90 13.40 1.22
C TYR A 153 5.30 14.61 1.92
N GLN A 154 5.04 14.49 3.22
CA GLN A 154 4.39 15.55 4.03
C GLN A 154 3.15 16.15 3.35
N ASN A 155 2.21 15.28 2.94
CA ASN A 155 0.95 15.63 2.26
C ASN A 155 1.10 16.37 0.92
N ASN A 156 2.30 16.47 0.38
CA ASN A 156 2.58 17.07 -0.92
C ASN A 156 3.06 16.04 -1.93
N ILE A 157 2.67 16.27 -3.19
CA ILE A 157 3.03 15.40 -4.31
C ILE A 157 4.35 15.84 -4.91
N TYR A 158 5.20 14.86 -5.18
CA TYR A 158 6.47 15.00 -5.88
C TYR A 158 6.52 14.04 -7.06
N ILE A 159 7.26 14.40 -8.10
CA ILE A 159 7.56 13.55 -9.25
C ILE A 159 9.07 13.49 -9.43
N THR A 160 9.58 12.30 -9.71
CA THR A 160 11.01 12.08 -10.02
C THR A 160 11.19 11.10 -11.17
N ASP A 161 12.26 11.28 -11.94
CA ASP A 161 12.77 10.32 -12.91
C ASP A 161 13.90 9.43 -12.35
N GLY A 162 14.26 9.66 -11.07
CA GLY A 162 15.39 9.05 -10.38
C GLY A 162 16.67 9.89 -10.37
N GLU A 163 16.71 11.03 -11.10
CA GLU A 163 17.83 11.97 -11.12
C GLU A 163 17.41 13.35 -10.56
N SER A 164 16.26 13.82 -10.96
CA SER A 164 15.68 15.10 -10.54
C SER A 164 14.37 14.88 -9.81
N VAL A 165 14.08 15.77 -8.86
CA VAL A 165 12.82 15.77 -8.10
C VAL A 165 12.11 17.10 -8.36
N LYS A 166 10.81 17.02 -8.69
CA LYS A 166 9.95 18.16 -8.84
C LYS A 166 8.79 18.10 -7.85
N GLN A 167 8.64 19.14 -7.03
CA GLN A 167 7.46 19.31 -6.19
C GLN A 167 6.28 19.81 -7.05
N VAL A 168 5.12 19.14 -6.95
CA VAL A 168 3.91 19.45 -7.71
C VAL A 168 2.93 20.28 -6.89
N THR A 169 2.76 19.95 -5.61
CA THR A 169 1.87 20.68 -4.69
C THR A 169 2.67 21.26 -3.51
N THR A 170 2.19 22.36 -2.94
CA THR A 170 2.88 23.06 -1.86
C THR A 170 1.97 23.43 -0.69
N ASP A 171 0.69 23.07 -0.78
CA ASP A 171 -0.35 23.42 0.21
C ASP A 171 -0.64 22.29 1.18
N GLY A 172 0.04 21.15 1.04
CA GLY A 172 -0.07 19.99 1.95
C GLY A 172 0.43 20.32 3.34
N GLU A 173 -0.41 20.08 4.35
CA GLU A 173 -0.10 20.31 5.76
C GLU A 173 -0.88 19.32 6.63
N PHE A 174 -0.23 18.78 7.66
CA PHE A 174 -0.85 17.85 8.60
C PHE A 174 -2.09 18.44 9.27
N ASN A 175 -3.18 17.69 9.32
CA ASN A 175 -4.48 18.13 9.85
C ASN A 175 -5.12 19.30 9.11
N LYS A 176 -4.72 19.60 7.87
CA LYS A 176 -5.32 20.64 7.04
C LYS A 176 -5.56 20.20 5.60
N VAL A 177 -4.50 19.89 4.86
CA VAL A 177 -4.62 19.56 3.44
C VAL A 177 -3.79 18.35 3.11
N ILE A 178 -4.40 17.41 2.39
CA ILE A 178 -3.75 16.20 1.92
C ILE A 178 -3.87 16.13 0.40
N ASN A 179 -2.77 15.96 -0.28
CA ASN A 179 -2.72 15.76 -1.73
C ASN A 179 -2.30 14.32 -2.07
N GLY A 180 -3.12 13.59 -2.83
CA GLY A 180 -2.76 12.28 -3.36
C GLY A 180 -2.93 11.10 -2.40
N LEU A 181 -3.27 11.34 -1.14
CA LEU A 181 -3.62 10.35 -0.12
C LEU A 181 -5.06 10.59 0.36
N PRO A 182 -5.82 9.57 0.74
CA PRO A 182 -7.07 9.77 1.45
C PRO A 182 -6.81 10.30 2.87
N ASP A 183 -7.80 11.01 3.42
CA ASP A 183 -7.89 11.25 4.86
C ASP A 183 -8.27 9.95 5.59
N TRP A 184 -8.29 9.98 6.92
CA TRP A 184 -8.58 8.80 7.74
C TRP A 184 -9.93 8.14 7.38
N VAL A 185 -11.01 8.93 7.22
CA VAL A 185 -12.36 8.42 6.90
C VAL A 185 -12.39 7.75 5.53
N ASN A 186 -11.83 8.40 4.51
CA ASN A 186 -11.85 7.86 3.16
C ASN A 186 -10.94 6.61 3.04
N GLU A 187 -9.84 6.55 3.80
CA GLU A 187 -9.03 5.33 3.88
C GLU A 187 -9.79 4.17 4.49
N GLU A 188 -10.41 4.39 5.65
CA GLU A 188 -11.11 3.32 6.38
C GLU A 188 -12.38 2.87 5.68
N GLU A 189 -13.25 3.81 5.28
CA GLU A 189 -14.57 3.50 4.75
C GLU A 189 -14.52 3.05 3.28
N PHE A 190 -13.68 3.65 2.46
CA PHE A 190 -13.56 3.27 1.05
C PHE A 190 -12.40 2.33 0.75
N GLY A 191 -11.55 2.03 1.71
CA GLY A 191 -10.58 0.95 1.66
C GLY A 191 -9.44 1.16 0.67
N PHE A 192 -8.88 2.38 0.57
CA PHE A 192 -7.73 2.68 -0.27
C PHE A 192 -6.77 3.65 0.43
N ASN A 193 -5.51 3.69 -0.05
CA ASN A 193 -4.47 4.58 0.46
C ASN A 193 -3.75 5.36 -0.64
N ASN A 194 -4.11 5.16 -1.91
CA ASN A 194 -3.49 5.83 -3.05
C ASN A 194 -4.56 6.57 -3.86
N ALA A 195 -4.49 7.88 -3.89
CA ALA A 195 -5.38 8.78 -4.61
C ALA A 195 -4.69 9.45 -5.80
N LEU A 196 -3.68 8.80 -6.39
CA LEU A 196 -2.97 9.23 -7.60
C LEU A 196 -3.42 8.41 -8.81
N ALA A 197 -3.45 9.01 -9.99
CA ALA A 197 -3.68 8.33 -11.26
C ALA A 197 -2.88 8.99 -12.39
N TRP A 198 -2.01 8.23 -13.04
CA TRP A 198 -1.31 8.65 -14.25
C TRP A 198 -2.20 8.51 -15.47
N SER A 199 -2.10 9.43 -16.45
CA SER A 199 -2.68 9.23 -17.79
C SER A 199 -1.97 8.09 -18.52
N ALA A 200 -2.66 7.46 -19.48
CA ALA A 200 -2.11 6.32 -20.23
C ALA A 200 -0.81 6.65 -20.99
N ASP A 201 -0.63 7.90 -21.40
CA ASP A 201 0.56 8.38 -22.10
C ASP A 201 1.66 8.92 -21.15
N SER A 202 1.48 8.78 -19.84
CA SER A 202 2.42 9.23 -18.81
C SER A 202 2.67 10.75 -18.74
N LYS A 203 1.84 11.56 -19.40
CA LYS A 203 2.06 13.02 -19.45
C LYS A 203 1.29 13.82 -18.41
N THR A 204 0.28 13.22 -17.79
CA THR A 204 -0.56 13.88 -16.79
C THR A 204 -0.66 13.03 -15.54
N LEU A 205 -0.44 13.65 -14.39
CA LEU A 205 -0.74 13.07 -13.08
C LEU A 205 -2.01 13.72 -12.55
N SER A 206 -3.00 12.92 -12.19
CA SER A 206 -4.23 13.37 -11.53
C SER A 206 -4.28 12.87 -10.09
N TRP A 207 -4.92 13.64 -9.21
CA TRP A 207 -5.06 13.26 -7.80
C TRP A 207 -6.33 13.79 -7.16
N ILE A 208 -6.69 13.20 -6.03
CA ILE A 208 -7.72 13.73 -5.14
C ILE A 208 -7.02 14.55 -4.06
N ARG A 209 -7.56 15.74 -3.78
CA ARG A 209 -7.15 16.64 -2.71
C ARG A 209 -8.25 16.66 -1.65
N TYR A 210 -7.85 16.50 -0.41
CA TYR A 210 -8.71 16.55 0.76
C TYR A 210 -8.37 17.80 1.57
N ASP A 211 -9.37 18.62 1.87
CA ASP A 211 -9.25 19.76 2.79
C ASP A 211 -10.01 19.42 4.06
N GLU A 212 -9.27 18.99 5.08
CA GLU A 212 -9.78 18.57 6.38
C GLU A 212 -9.70 19.69 7.44
N SER A 213 -9.49 20.94 7.02
CA SER A 213 -9.31 22.09 7.94
C SER A 213 -10.50 22.27 8.88
N GLU A 214 -11.72 22.04 8.38
CA GLU A 214 -12.96 22.17 9.16
C GLU A 214 -13.35 20.89 9.90
N VAL A 215 -12.67 19.76 9.64
CA VAL A 215 -12.93 18.49 10.33
C VAL A 215 -12.45 18.58 11.77
N LYS A 216 -13.25 18.10 12.70
CA LYS A 216 -12.90 18.09 14.13
C LYS A 216 -11.78 17.08 14.41
N SER A 217 -10.90 17.45 15.32
CA SER A 217 -9.83 16.57 15.80
C SER A 217 -10.34 15.69 16.95
N TYR A 218 -9.80 14.49 17.00
CA TYR A 218 -9.93 13.57 18.12
C TYR A 218 -8.54 13.27 18.68
N THR A 219 -8.42 13.24 20.02
CA THR A 219 -7.15 13.01 20.69
C THR A 219 -7.13 11.63 21.33
N LEU A 220 -6.08 10.86 21.03
CA LEU A 220 -5.79 9.57 21.64
C LEU A 220 -4.52 9.68 22.50
N GLN A 221 -4.45 8.92 23.58
CA GLN A 221 -3.21 8.72 24.31
C GLN A 221 -2.41 7.58 23.68
N PHE A 222 -1.16 7.88 23.36
CA PHE A 222 -0.21 6.90 22.83
C PHE A 222 0.85 6.55 23.86
N TYR A 223 1.28 5.30 23.82
CA TYR A 223 2.29 4.70 24.67
C TYR A 223 3.40 4.13 23.80
N LYS A 224 4.61 3.95 24.37
CA LYS A 224 5.74 3.37 23.65
C LYS A 224 5.41 2.06 22.92
N GLY A 225 4.65 1.19 23.54
CA GLY A 225 4.24 -0.10 22.98
C GLY A 225 3.12 -0.02 21.92
N SER A 226 2.65 1.18 21.55
CA SER A 226 1.67 1.37 20.46
C SER A 226 2.26 1.00 19.12
N HIS A 227 1.40 0.83 18.12
CA HIS A 227 1.85 0.59 16.76
C HIS A 227 1.38 1.73 15.85
N PRO A 228 2.28 2.55 15.29
CA PRO A 228 3.75 2.53 15.47
C PRO A 228 4.21 2.80 16.90
N ALA A 229 5.40 2.29 17.24
CA ALA A 229 5.99 2.56 18.53
C ALA A 229 6.54 3.99 18.61
N TYR A 230 6.34 4.65 19.73
CA TYR A 230 6.81 6.02 19.98
C TYR A 230 7.76 6.04 21.16
N ASP A 231 9.06 6.09 20.91
CA ASP A 231 10.08 6.15 21.98
C ASP A 231 9.93 7.36 22.87
N MET A 232 9.38 8.47 22.35
CA MET A 232 9.09 9.67 23.13
C MET A 232 8.06 9.46 24.25
N PHE A 233 7.28 8.37 24.18
CA PHE A 233 6.27 8.00 25.18
C PHE A 233 6.71 6.83 26.06
N ASP A 234 8.02 6.72 26.35
CA ASP A 234 8.59 5.59 27.09
C ASP A 234 8.10 5.53 28.55
N ILE A 235 8.07 6.67 29.24
CA ILE A 235 7.70 6.74 30.68
C ILE A 235 6.27 7.24 30.83
N TYR A 236 5.89 8.26 30.11
CA TYR A 236 4.57 8.86 30.15
C TYR A 236 3.86 8.76 28.81
N PRO A 237 2.53 8.52 28.78
CA PRO A 237 1.78 8.58 27.55
C PRO A 237 1.82 9.99 26.97
N GLY A 238 1.74 10.10 25.66
CA GLY A 238 1.60 11.36 24.93
C GLY A 238 0.28 11.43 24.20
N ASP A 239 -0.20 12.64 23.96
CA ASP A 239 -1.41 12.89 23.20
C ASP A 239 -1.09 12.94 21.71
N TYR A 240 -1.88 12.21 20.93
CA TYR A 240 -1.85 12.26 19.46
C TYR A 240 -3.21 12.68 18.95
N SER A 241 -3.28 13.85 18.29
CA SER A 241 -4.50 14.43 17.75
C SER A 241 -4.49 14.36 16.23
N TYR A 242 -5.56 13.82 15.65
CA TYR A 242 -5.76 13.77 14.21
C TYR A 242 -7.23 14.01 13.84
N LYS A 243 -7.50 14.29 12.58
CA LYS A 243 -8.85 14.58 12.09
C LYS A 243 -9.70 13.31 12.10
N TYR A 244 -10.78 13.33 12.88
CA TYR A 244 -11.68 12.21 13.07
C TYR A 244 -13.12 12.72 13.21
N PRO A 245 -13.87 12.82 12.11
CA PRO A 245 -15.26 13.28 12.17
C PRO A 245 -16.13 12.19 12.79
N LYS A 246 -16.93 12.56 13.76
CA LYS A 246 -18.00 11.70 14.28
C LYS A 246 -19.24 11.77 13.37
N ALA A 247 -20.15 10.81 13.52
CA ALA A 247 -21.40 10.79 12.77
C ALA A 247 -22.14 12.15 12.86
N GLY A 248 -22.54 12.68 11.70
CA GLY A 248 -23.21 13.99 11.59
C GLY A 248 -22.27 15.20 11.55
N GLU A 249 -20.98 15.05 11.80
CA GLU A 249 -20.00 16.14 11.74
C GLU A 249 -19.53 16.40 10.29
N ALA A 250 -18.79 17.50 10.10
CA ALA A 250 -18.23 17.87 8.81
C ALA A 250 -17.17 16.86 8.34
N ASN A 251 -17.24 16.50 7.06
CA ASN A 251 -16.19 15.75 6.36
C ASN A 251 -15.20 16.69 5.71
N SER A 252 -14.07 16.12 5.24
CA SER A 252 -13.15 16.83 4.35
C SER A 252 -13.85 17.30 3.08
N LYS A 253 -13.53 18.49 2.63
CA LYS A 253 -13.93 18.99 1.30
C LYS A 253 -13.01 18.37 0.27
N VAL A 254 -13.57 17.58 -0.66
CA VAL A 254 -12.79 16.87 -1.66
C VAL A 254 -12.84 17.55 -3.01
N SER A 255 -11.75 17.44 -3.75
CA SER A 255 -11.65 17.94 -5.14
C SER A 255 -10.63 17.10 -5.90
N ALA A 256 -10.75 17.06 -7.23
CA ALA A 256 -9.78 16.38 -8.08
C ALA A 256 -9.00 17.40 -8.92
N TRP A 257 -7.74 17.09 -9.13
CA TRP A 257 -6.78 17.98 -9.78
C TRP A 257 -5.90 17.19 -10.75
N SER A 258 -5.25 17.89 -11.66
CA SER A 258 -4.25 17.31 -12.56
C SER A 258 -3.05 18.25 -12.70
N TYR A 259 -1.91 17.63 -13.00
CA TYR A 259 -0.65 18.29 -13.34
C TYR A 259 -0.16 17.76 -14.69
N SER A 260 0.12 18.68 -15.62
CA SER A 260 0.71 18.37 -16.91
C SER A 260 2.24 18.42 -16.82
N LEU A 261 2.92 17.32 -17.20
CA LEU A 261 4.38 17.27 -17.22
C LEU A 261 4.98 18.16 -18.31
N SER A 262 4.24 18.40 -19.39
CA SER A 262 4.76 19.12 -20.58
C SER A 262 4.94 20.61 -20.33
N ASP A 263 4.03 21.24 -19.58
CA ASP A 263 3.99 22.68 -19.38
C ASP A 263 3.94 23.10 -17.88
N GLY A 264 3.85 22.12 -16.98
CA GLY A 264 3.76 22.38 -15.54
C GLY A 264 2.41 22.92 -15.07
N THR A 265 1.37 22.88 -15.90
CA THR A 265 0.06 23.42 -15.57
C THR A 265 -0.66 22.54 -14.55
N VAL A 266 -1.16 23.17 -13.48
CA VAL A 266 -2.07 22.55 -12.51
C VAL A 266 -3.51 22.99 -12.81
N ARG A 267 -4.44 22.05 -12.87
CA ARG A 267 -5.87 22.31 -13.15
C ARG A 267 -6.76 21.54 -12.19
N LYS A 268 -7.80 22.22 -11.71
CA LYS A 268 -8.89 21.58 -10.98
C LYS A 268 -9.93 21.04 -11.97
N TYR A 269 -10.40 19.83 -11.73
CA TYR A 269 -11.54 19.30 -12.49
C TYR A 269 -12.84 19.92 -11.99
N ASP A 270 -13.69 20.32 -12.94
CA ASP A 270 -15.07 20.72 -12.65
C ASP A 270 -15.92 19.46 -12.51
N LEU A 271 -16.43 19.19 -11.31
CA LEU A 271 -17.16 17.98 -10.99
C LEU A 271 -18.57 18.33 -10.49
N PRO A 272 -19.59 17.57 -10.90
CA PRO A 272 -20.94 17.71 -10.36
C PRO A 272 -21.03 17.09 -8.96
N LEU A 273 -20.26 17.62 -8.02
CA LEU A 273 -20.12 17.11 -6.67
C LEU A 273 -20.69 18.11 -5.66
N ALA A 274 -21.55 17.63 -4.74
CA ALA A 274 -22.00 18.44 -3.61
C ALA A 274 -20.80 18.83 -2.71
N ALA A 275 -20.92 19.94 -1.98
CA ALA A 275 -19.85 20.48 -1.15
C ALA A 275 -19.38 19.49 -0.04
N ASP A 276 -20.24 18.57 0.37
CA ASP A 276 -20.02 17.52 1.37
C ASP A 276 -19.97 16.10 0.77
N GLY A 277 -19.87 16.01 -0.56
CA GLY A 277 -19.78 14.75 -1.27
C GLY A 277 -18.41 14.09 -1.18
N TYR A 278 -18.30 12.89 -1.74
CA TYR A 278 -17.11 12.05 -1.70
C TYR A 278 -16.55 11.76 -3.10
N ILE A 279 -15.26 11.49 -3.18
CA ILE A 279 -14.60 10.90 -4.35
C ILE A 279 -13.94 9.58 -3.89
N PRO A 280 -14.69 8.47 -3.82
CA PRO A 280 -14.18 7.19 -3.31
C PRO A 280 -13.08 6.55 -4.14
N ARG A 281 -12.96 6.90 -5.43
CA ARG A 281 -11.97 6.31 -6.35
C ARG A 281 -11.56 7.28 -7.44
N ILE A 282 -10.28 7.17 -7.79
CA ILE A 282 -9.71 7.72 -9.02
C ILE A 282 -9.06 6.58 -9.80
N LYS A 283 -9.27 6.49 -11.09
CA LYS A 283 -8.74 5.43 -11.96
C LYS A 283 -8.27 5.98 -13.29
N SER A 284 -7.13 5.48 -13.74
CA SER A 284 -6.65 5.67 -15.12
C SER A 284 -7.54 4.92 -16.12
N THR A 285 -7.56 5.39 -17.36
CA THR A 285 -8.15 4.68 -18.51
C THR A 285 -7.08 4.37 -19.54
N PHE A 286 -7.44 3.66 -20.60
CA PHE A 286 -6.55 3.49 -21.76
C PHE A 286 -6.51 4.73 -22.67
N ASP A 287 -7.45 5.66 -22.52
CA ASP A 287 -7.46 6.95 -23.21
C ASP A 287 -6.67 7.97 -22.37
N ALA A 288 -5.58 8.49 -22.92
CA ALA A 288 -4.72 9.46 -22.23
C ALA A 288 -5.44 10.75 -21.79
N ASN A 289 -6.55 11.09 -22.46
CA ASN A 289 -7.33 12.29 -22.18
C ASN A 289 -8.47 12.08 -21.17
N ARG A 290 -8.59 10.87 -20.60
CA ARG A 290 -9.70 10.52 -19.71
C ARG A 290 -9.21 9.83 -18.45
N ILE A 291 -9.81 10.23 -17.32
CA ILE A 291 -9.75 9.51 -16.04
C ILE A 291 -11.18 9.19 -15.61
N ILE A 292 -11.30 8.20 -14.74
CA ILE A 292 -12.57 7.87 -14.08
C ILE A 292 -12.50 8.36 -12.64
N LEU A 293 -13.47 9.19 -12.26
CA LEU A 293 -13.72 9.59 -10.88
C LEU A 293 -15.07 9.02 -10.48
N TYR A 294 -15.08 8.27 -9.39
CA TYR A 294 -16.34 7.87 -8.74
C TYR A 294 -16.72 8.98 -7.78
N THR A 295 -17.93 9.50 -7.94
CA THR A 295 -18.47 10.54 -7.05
C THR A 295 -19.71 10.03 -6.35
N MET A 296 -19.94 10.50 -5.16
CA MET A 296 -21.04 10.06 -4.32
C MET A 296 -21.51 11.21 -3.42
N ASN A 297 -22.78 11.35 -3.20
CA ASN A 297 -23.30 12.31 -2.22
C ASN A 297 -23.14 11.80 -0.78
N ARG A 298 -23.45 12.63 0.19
CA ARG A 298 -23.35 12.31 1.62
C ARG A 298 -24.24 11.12 2.04
N HIS A 299 -25.39 10.95 1.40
CA HIS A 299 -26.33 9.86 1.68
C HIS A 299 -25.93 8.54 1.05
N GLN A 300 -24.98 8.56 0.12
CA GLN A 300 -24.43 7.37 -0.57
C GLN A 300 -25.49 6.65 -1.44
N ASP A 301 -26.36 7.39 -2.07
CA ASP A 301 -27.42 6.93 -2.97
C ASP A 301 -27.28 7.50 -4.40
#